data_9efb431f4fb82a19023335d07ad64170
#
_entry.id   9efb431f4fb82a19023335d07ad64170
#
_cell.length_a   1.000
_cell.length_b   1.000
_cell.length_c   1.000
_cell.angle_alpha   90.00
_cell.angle_beta   90.00
_cell.angle_gamma   90.00
#
_symmetry.space_group_name_H-M   'P 1'
#
loop_
_entity.id
_entity.type
_entity.pdbx_description
1 polymer ?
#
loop_
_entity_poly.entity_id
_entity_poly.type
_entity_poly.pdbx_seq_one_letter_code
_entity_poly.pdbx_strand_id
1 'polypeptide(L)'
;MSTSAALPELTGNDNADLLIGDVARLSGLSIDTLRYYDRAGLLGAVHRDGGGRRVFNRDTLGLLDVVLRLRRTGMPVEEVRHFVDLVRSGDTERAGRLEILRAHRRRVLAQLGQLQDDLKVIDWKIAAYQAGEDGTEPPPPPPGWPRPQTQLPLPDTLTAGPPTDQEKP
;
A
#
# COMPACT_ATOMS: atom_id res chain seq x y z
N MET A 1 10.23 -5.43 4.67
CA MET A 1 9.41 -6.62 4.33
C MET A 1 8.42 -6.82 5.45
N SER A 2 7.25 -6.18 5.37
CA SER A 2 6.24 -6.31 6.43
C SER A 2 5.18 -7.28 5.95
N THR A 3 5.29 -8.48 6.46
CA THR A 3 4.29 -9.53 6.29
C THR A 3 2.97 -9.05 6.86
N SER A 4 2.03 -8.74 5.97
CA SER A 4 0.67 -8.40 6.30
C SER A 4 -0.05 -9.69 6.70
N ALA A 5 0.04 -10.07 7.97
CA ALA A 5 -0.90 -11.01 8.52
C ALA A 5 -2.28 -10.33 8.53
N ALA A 6 -3.21 -10.86 7.74
CA ALA A 6 -4.62 -10.71 8.07
C ALA A 6 -4.78 -11.22 9.52
N LEU A 7 -5.65 -10.58 10.31
CA LEU A 7 -5.87 -10.96 11.72
C LEU A 7 -6.86 -12.15 11.85
N PRO A 8 -6.58 -13.37 11.30
CA PRO A 8 -7.49 -14.50 11.41
C PRO A 8 -7.57 -15.06 12.83
N GLU A 9 -6.56 -14.79 13.65
CA GLU A 9 -6.48 -15.31 15.01
C GLU A 9 -7.19 -14.44 16.05
N LEU A 10 -7.51 -13.18 15.72
CA LEU A 10 -8.24 -12.29 16.64
C LEU A 10 -9.74 -12.60 16.73
N THR A 11 -10.28 -13.34 15.75
CA THR A 11 -11.71 -13.70 15.72
C THR A 11 -11.98 -15.13 16.21
N GLY A 12 -10.94 -15.90 16.47
CA GLY A 12 -11.04 -17.36 16.75
C GLY A 12 -11.08 -17.73 18.24
N ASN A 13 -10.87 -16.81 19.16
CA ASN A 13 -10.92 -17.13 20.59
C ASN A 13 -12.12 -16.46 21.24
N ASP A 14 -13.00 -17.29 21.76
CA ASP A 14 -14.24 -16.89 22.41
C ASP A 14 -13.97 -15.85 23.51
N ASN A 15 -14.57 -14.67 23.35
CA ASN A 15 -14.89 -13.68 24.37
C ASN A 15 -13.76 -13.16 25.28
N ALA A 16 -12.50 -13.31 24.92
CA ALA A 16 -11.40 -12.75 25.73
C ALA A 16 -11.10 -11.31 25.31
N ASP A 17 -11.34 -10.40 26.21
CA ASP A 17 -10.88 -9.01 26.11
C ASP A 17 -9.35 -8.98 26.07
N LEU A 18 -8.76 -8.37 25.03
CA LEU A 18 -7.30 -8.28 24.86
C LEU A 18 -6.77 -6.94 25.38
N LEU A 19 -5.60 -6.98 25.99
CA LEU A 19 -4.87 -5.78 26.34
C LEU A 19 -4.10 -5.25 25.13
N ILE A 20 -3.76 -3.96 25.15
CA ILE A 20 -3.07 -3.28 24.04
C ILE A 20 -1.76 -3.97 23.62
N GLY A 21 -1.04 -4.59 24.57
CA GLY A 21 0.20 -5.32 24.29
C GLY A 21 -0.05 -6.60 23.46
N ASP A 22 -1.15 -7.31 23.74
CA ASP A 22 -1.54 -8.50 22.98
C ASP A 22 -1.99 -8.12 21.57
N VAL A 23 -2.79 -7.05 21.45
CA VAL A 23 -3.21 -6.52 20.15
C VAL A 23 -2.00 -6.06 19.32
N ALA A 24 -1.02 -5.41 19.93
CA ALA A 24 0.22 -5.00 19.26
C ALA A 24 0.97 -6.22 18.69
N ARG A 25 1.14 -7.26 19.50
CA ARG A 25 1.81 -8.51 19.10
C ARG A 25 1.07 -9.22 17.96
N LEU A 26 -0.25 -9.31 18.04
CA LEU A 26 -1.07 -10.02 17.05
C LEU A 26 -1.23 -9.23 15.74
N SER A 27 -1.35 -7.90 15.83
CA SER A 27 -1.53 -7.03 14.65
C SER A 27 -0.22 -6.64 13.96
N GLY A 28 0.92 -6.83 14.61
CA GLY A 28 2.22 -6.32 14.15
C GLY A 28 2.36 -4.81 14.27
N LEU A 29 1.42 -4.13 14.92
CA LEU A 29 1.48 -2.68 15.13
C LEU A 29 2.22 -2.33 16.42
N SER A 30 2.84 -1.16 16.46
CA SER A 30 3.38 -0.62 17.70
C SER A 30 2.23 -0.20 18.66
N ILE A 31 2.50 -0.26 19.96
CA ILE A 31 1.57 0.26 20.97
C ILE A 31 1.23 1.74 20.72
N ASP A 32 2.21 2.52 20.24
CA ASP A 32 2.00 3.94 19.95
C ASP A 32 1.12 4.16 18.74
N THR A 33 1.20 3.31 17.73
CA THR A 33 0.25 3.30 16.59
C THR A 33 -1.17 3.00 17.07
N LEU A 34 -1.36 2.00 17.94
CA LEU A 34 -2.67 1.68 18.49
C LEU A 34 -3.22 2.82 19.35
N ARG A 35 -2.38 3.47 20.16
CA ARG A 35 -2.74 4.67 20.93
C ARG A 35 -3.10 5.85 20.02
N TYR A 36 -2.39 6.02 18.92
CA TYR A 36 -2.72 7.04 17.93
C TYR A 36 -4.09 6.75 17.29
N TYR A 37 -4.37 5.52 16.88
CA TYR A 37 -5.66 5.14 16.29
C TYR A 37 -6.82 5.35 17.28
N ASP A 38 -6.63 5.01 18.56
CA ASP A 38 -7.62 5.30 19.60
C ASP A 38 -7.88 6.81 19.73
N ARG A 39 -6.81 7.62 19.87
CA ARG A 39 -6.95 9.09 19.97
C ARG A 39 -7.54 9.73 18.71
N ALA A 40 -7.24 9.17 17.54
CA ALA A 40 -7.78 9.64 16.26
C ALA A 40 -9.24 9.19 16.02
N GLY A 41 -9.84 8.44 16.93
CA GLY A 41 -11.21 7.95 16.81
C GLY A 41 -11.40 6.82 15.80
N LEU A 42 -10.32 6.15 15.40
CA LEU A 42 -10.35 5.11 14.35
C LEU A 42 -10.75 3.72 14.89
N LEU A 43 -10.81 3.53 16.21
CA LEU A 43 -11.12 2.25 16.85
C LEU A 43 -12.52 2.21 17.49
N GLY A 44 -13.31 3.24 17.27
CA GLY A 44 -14.58 3.37 17.97
C GLY A 44 -14.39 3.64 19.48
N ALA A 45 -15.20 2.98 20.32
CA ALA A 45 -15.08 3.10 21.76
C ALA A 45 -14.19 1.98 22.32
N VAL A 46 -12.92 2.29 22.58
CA VAL A 46 -12.04 1.38 23.31
C VAL A 46 -12.35 1.47 24.80
N HIS A 47 -12.80 0.37 25.38
CA HIS A 47 -13.12 0.30 26.81
C HIS A 47 -11.85 0.35 27.66
N ARG A 48 -12.04 0.69 28.96
CA ARG A 48 -10.99 0.61 29.98
C ARG A 48 -11.44 -0.30 31.09
N ASP A 49 -10.55 -1.15 31.56
CA ASP A 49 -10.81 -1.98 32.73
C ASP A 49 -10.79 -1.16 34.04
N GLY A 50 -11.08 -1.81 35.16
CA GLY A 50 -11.07 -1.19 36.48
C GLY A 50 -9.71 -0.60 36.89
N GLY A 51 -8.63 -0.95 36.20
CA GLY A 51 -7.28 -0.40 36.37
C GLY A 51 -6.94 0.71 35.36
N GLY A 52 -7.89 1.15 34.54
CA GLY A 52 -7.71 2.18 33.52
C GLY A 52 -6.98 1.73 32.25
N ARG A 53 -6.69 0.43 32.11
CA ARG A 53 -6.00 -0.13 30.93
C ARG A 53 -6.97 -0.30 29.77
N ARG A 54 -6.50 -0.04 28.54
CA ARG A 54 -7.28 -0.23 27.31
C ARG A 54 -7.57 -1.70 27.05
N VAL A 55 -8.83 -1.99 26.82
CA VAL A 55 -9.36 -3.35 26.57
C VAL A 55 -10.03 -3.37 25.21
N PHE A 56 -9.61 -4.31 24.40
CA PHE A 56 -10.08 -4.52 23.02
C PHE A 56 -10.97 -5.75 23.00
N ASN A 57 -12.27 -5.52 22.94
CA ASN A 57 -13.25 -6.58 22.75
C ASN A 57 -13.32 -7.01 21.27
N ARG A 58 -14.12 -8.04 20.99
CA ARG A 58 -14.30 -8.60 19.64
C ARG A 58 -14.73 -7.56 18.60
N ASP A 59 -15.65 -6.66 18.96
CA ASP A 59 -16.14 -5.63 18.03
C ASP A 59 -15.04 -4.61 17.69
N THR A 60 -14.28 -4.18 18.70
CA THR A 60 -13.13 -3.30 18.52
C THR A 60 -12.05 -3.94 17.65
N LEU A 61 -11.78 -5.24 17.84
CA LEU A 61 -10.81 -5.99 17.03
C LEU A 61 -11.27 -6.15 15.59
N GLY A 62 -12.55 -6.47 15.37
CA GLY A 62 -13.15 -6.53 14.04
C GLY A 62 -13.08 -5.19 13.31
N LEU A 63 -13.39 -4.10 14.02
CA LEU A 63 -13.25 -2.75 13.47
C LEU A 63 -11.80 -2.40 13.16
N LEU A 64 -10.87 -2.75 14.05
CA LEU A 64 -9.42 -2.54 13.80
C LEU A 64 -8.97 -3.25 12.53
N ASP A 65 -9.37 -4.51 12.28
CA ASP A 65 -9.02 -5.23 11.06
C ASP A 65 -9.52 -4.50 9.81
N VAL A 66 -10.76 -4.05 9.80
CA VAL A 66 -11.32 -3.26 8.70
C VAL A 66 -10.52 -1.96 8.50
N VAL A 67 -10.27 -1.20 9.55
CA VAL A 67 -9.51 0.05 9.51
C VAL A 67 -8.11 -0.17 8.94
N LEU A 68 -7.42 -1.24 9.36
CA LEU A 68 -6.09 -1.57 8.83
C LEU A 68 -6.12 -1.87 7.33
N ARG A 69 -7.13 -2.59 6.85
CA ARG A 69 -7.31 -2.87 5.41
C ARG A 69 -7.59 -1.60 4.62
N LEU A 70 -8.48 -0.74 5.11
CA LEU A 70 -8.79 0.54 4.47
C LEU A 70 -7.55 1.45 4.40
N ARG A 71 -6.78 1.55 5.49
CA ARG A 71 -5.53 2.33 5.53
C ARG A 71 -4.46 1.76 4.61
N ARG A 72 -4.29 0.45 4.57
CA ARG A 72 -3.31 -0.25 3.73
C ARG A 72 -3.62 -0.10 2.24
N THR A 73 -4.89 0.00 1.88
CA THR A 73 -5.34 0.25 0.51
C THR A 73 -5.44 1.73 0.16
N GLY A 74 -4.91 2.63 1.01
CA GLY A 74 -4.76 4.04 0.70
C GLY A 74 -5.98 4.93 1.05
N MET A 75 -6.95 4.44 1.85
CA MET A 75 -8.03 5.32 2.31
C MET A 75 -7.48 6.41 3.24
N PRO A 76 -7.77 7.71 3.01
CA PRO A 76 -7.36 8.80 3.90
C PRO A 76 -7.88 8.60 5.33
N VAL A 77 -7.10 9.09 6.33
CA VAL A 77 -7.47 8.95 7.76
C VAL A 77 -8.84 9.54 8.07
N GLU A 78 -9.16 10.68 7.45
CA GLU A 78 -10.43 11.38 7.66
C GLU A 78 -11.61 10.59 7.11
N GLU A 79 -11.45 9.94 5.98
CA GLU A 79 -12.45 9.06 5.38
C GLU A 79 -12.68 7.80 6.25
N VAL A 80 -11.59 7.24 6.80
CA VAL A 80 -11.67 6.12 7.76
C VAL A 80 -12.40 6.57 9.03
N ARG A 81 -12.10 7.75 9.57
CA ARG A 81 -12.80 8.30 10.73
C ARG A 81 -14.28 8.45 10.45
N HIS A 82 -14.65 9.06 9.32
CA HIS A 82 -16.05 9.20 8.93
C HIS A 82 -16.75 7.84 8.85
N PHE A 83 -16.11 6.84 8.25
CA PHE A 83 -16.64 5.46 8.24
C PHE A 83 -16.87 4.91 9.65
N VAL A 84 -15.90 5.09 10.56
CA VAL A 84 -16.01 4.62 11.97
C VAL A 84 -17.13 5.36 12.71
N ASP A 85 -17.31 6.66 12.48
CA ASP A 85 -18.40 7.43 13.09
C ASP A 85 -19.77 6.91 12.62
N LEU A 86 -19.92 6.56 11.35
CA LEU A 86 -21.13 5.91 10.84
C LEU A 86 -21.35 4.49 11.41
N VAL A 87 -20.27 3.76 11.70
CA VAL A 87 -20.37 2.47 12.40
C VAL A 87 -20.92 2.67 13.81
N ARG A 88 -20.48 3.70 14.52
CA ARG A 88 -20.93 4.04 15.88
C ARG A 88 -22.37 4.52 15.95
N SER A 89 -22.84 5.18 14.90
CA SER A 89 -24.23 5.67 14.78
C SER A 89 -25.25 4.54 14.56
N GLY A 90 -24.79 3.30 14.40
CA GLY A 90 -25.67 2.13 14.31
C GLY A 90 -26.21 1.84 12.92
N ASP A 91 -27.29 1.06 12.85
CA ASP A 91 -27.81 0.52 11.58
C ASP A 91 -28.47 1.55 10.67
N THR A 92 -28.93 2.69 11.21
CA THR A 92 -29.52 3.77 10.43
C THR A 92 -28.56 4.31 9.37
N GLU A 93 -27.25 4.24 9.62
CA GLU A 93 -26.20 4.74 8.73
C GLU A 93 -25.59 3.69 7.80
N ARG A 94 -26.24 2.54 7.64
CA ARG A 94 -25.77 1.45 6.80
C ARG A 94 -25.55 1.86 5.34
N ALA A 95 -26.43 2.71 4.81
CA ALA A 95 -26.32 3.21 3.44
C ALA A 95 -25.07 4.10 3.25
N GLY A 96 -24.78 5.00 4.20
CA GLY A 96 -23.57 5.84 4.18
C GLY A 96 -22.30 5.01 4.24
N ARG A 97 -22.24 4.02 5.12
CA ARG A 97 -21.10 3.07 5.20
C ARG A 97 -20.87 2.36 3.88
N LEU A 98 -21.95 1.87 3.26
CA LEU A 98 -21.87 1.16 1.99
C LEU A 98 -21.34 2.05 0.86
N GLU A 99 -21.76 3.33 0.82
CA GLU A 99 -21.29 4.26 -0.21
C GLU A 99 -19.79 4.58 -0.07
N ILE A 100 -19.30 4.82 1.15
CA ILE A 100 -17.86 5.01 1.41
C ILE A 100 -17.05 3.79 0.93
N LEU A 101 -17.47 2.59 1.29
CA LEU A 101 -16.77 1.36 0.89
C LEU A 101 -16.81 1.12 -0.62
N ARG A 102 -17.93 1.43 -1.28
CA ARG A 102 -18.05 1.33 -2.75
C ARG A 102 -17.16 2.34 -3.46
N ALA A 103 -17.12 3.58 -2.98
CA ALA A 103 -16.25 4.61 -3.53
C ALA A 103 -14.78 4.22 -3.38
N HIS A 104 -14.38 3.76 -2.21
CA HIS A 104 -13.02 3.29 -1.98
C HIS A 104 -12.66 2.07 -2.85
N ARG A 105 -13.56 1.08 -2.95
CA ARG A 105 -13.37 -0.08 -3.82
C ARG A 105 -13.11 0.32 -5.28
N ARG A 106 -13.86 1.29 -5.82
CA ARG A 106 -13.64 1.80 -7.18
C ARG A 106 -12.23 2.37 -7.35
N ARG A 107 -11.74 3.16 -6.38
CA ARG A 107 -10.37 3.72 -6.39
C ARG A 107 -9.31 2.62 -6.36
N VAL A 108 -9.47 1.65 -5.48
CA VAL A 108 -8.53 0.51 -5.36
C VAL A 108 -8.49 -0.31 -6.65
N LEU A 109 -9.64 -0.57 -7.27
CA LEU A 109 -9.69 -1.29 -8.56
C LEU A 109 -9.02 -0.52 -9.69
N ALA A 110 -9.22 0.81 -9.75
CA ALA A 110 -8.54 1.66 -10.73
C ALA A 110 -7.01 1.63 -10.53
N GLN A 111 -6.56 1.75 -9.29
CA GLN A 111 -5.13 1.66 -8.95
C GLN A 111 -4.55 0.27 -9.29
N LEU A 112 -5.29 -0.80 -9.02
CA LEU A 112 -4.87 -2.16 -9.38
C LEU A 112 -4.72 -2.31 -10.90
N GLY A 113 -5.68 -1.78 -11.68
CA GLY A 113 -5.59 -1.77 -13.15
C GLY A 113 -4.35 -1.03 -13.64
N GLN A 114 -4.06 0.16 -13.10
CA GLN A 114 -2.87 0.93 -13.45
C GLN A 114 -1.58 0.14 -13.13
N LEU A 115 -1.48 -0.45 -11.95
CA LEU A 115 -0.32 -1.26 -11.58
C LEU A 115 -0.15 -2.48 -12.49
N GLN A 116 -1.25 -3.12 -12.92
CA GLN A 116 -1.20 -4.23 -13.86
C GLN A 116 -0.68 -3.78 -15.24
N ASP A 117 -1.07 -2.60 -15.71
CA ASP A 117 -0.58 -2.06 -16.97
C ASP A 117 0.90 -1.66 -16.88
N ASP A 118 1.31 -1.03 -15.79
CA ASP A 118 2.73 -0.71 -15.52
C ASP A 118 3.58 -1.98 -15.47
N LEU A 119 3.07 -3.06 -14.86
CA LEU A 119 3.77 -4.34 -14.78
C LEU A 119 4.00 -4.97 -16.16
N LYS A 120 3.02 -4.87 -17.07
CA LYS A 120 3.21 -5.35 -18.47
C LYS A 120 4.39 -4.67 -19.17
N VAL A 121 4.58 -3.37 -18.91
CA VAL A 121 5.73 -2.62 -19.47
C VAL A 121 7.05 -3.10 -18.87
N ILE A 122 7.07 -3.34 -17.56
CA ILE A 122 8.26 -3.86 -16.86
C ILE A 122 8.61 -5.26 -17.39
N ASP A 123 7.63 -6.15 -17.50
CA ASP A 123 7.82 -7.51 -18.02
C ASP A 123 8.35 -7.51 -19.46
N TRP A 124 7.79 -6.64 -20.30
CA TRP A 124 8.30 -6.46 -21.67
C TRP A 124 9.77 -5.99 -21.67
N LYS A 125 10.14 -5.03 -20.82
CA LYS A 125 11.53 -4.55 -20.73
C LYS A 125 12.48 -5.65 -20.28
N ILE A 126 12.09 -6.45 -19.30
CA ILE A 126 12.89 -7.60 -18.86
C ILE A 126 13.12 -8.55 -20.04
N ALA A 127 12.06 -8.94 -20.75
CA ALA A 127 12.16 -9.83 -21.90
C ALA A 127 13.01 -9.25 -23.05
N ALA A 128 12.92 -7.94 -23.29
CA ALA A 128 13.74 -7.28 -24.30
C ALA A 128 15.24 -7.27 -23.96
N TYR A 129 15.60 -7.07 -22.68
CA TYR A 129 16.98 -7.18 -22.23
C TYR A 129 17.52 -8.60 -22.29
N GLN A 130 16.72 -9.59 -21.87
CA GLN A 130 17.09 -11.01 -21.97
C GLN A 130 17.33 -11.42 -23.43
N ALA A 131 16.46 -11.02 -24.36
CA ALA A 131 16.66 -11.27 -25.78
C ALA A 131 17.98 -10.67 -26.32
N GLY A 132 18.36 -9.48 -25.83
CA GLY A 132 19.65 -8.85 -26.17
C GLY A 132 20.86 -9.64 -25.66
N GLU A 133 20.77 -10.20 -24.45
CA GLU A 133 21.82 -11.08 -23.89
C GLU A 133 21.93 -12.39 -24.66
N ASP A 134 20.79 -12.97 -25.06
CA ASP A 134 20.70 -14.24 -25.77
C ASP A 134 20.96 -14.10 -27.29
N GLY A 135 21.11 -12.87 -27.81
CA GLY A 135 21.25 -12.57 -29.24
C GLY A 135 19.99 -12.89 -30.07
N THR A 136 18.81 -12.87 -29.44
CA THR A 136 17.52 -13.10 -30.07
C THR A 136 16.76 -11.80 -30.30
N GLU A 137 15.72 -11.84 -31.14
CA GLU A 137 14.88 -10.67 -31.39
C GLU A 137 14.00 -10.34 -30.18
N PRO A 138 14.00 -9.08 -29.70
CA PRO A 138 13.18 -8.67 -28.58
C PRO A 138 11.68 -8.72 -28.92
N PRO A 139 10.81 -9.03 -27.94
CA PRO A 139 9.35 -9.05 -28.16
C PRO A 139 8.84 -7.64 -28.52
N PRO A 140 7.73 -7.55 -29.28
CA PRO A 140 7.14 -6.27 -29.64
C PRO A 140 6.69 -5.50 -28.37
N PRO A 141 6.83 -4.16 -28.38
CA PRO A 141 6.41 -3.35 -27.25
C PRO A 141 4.90 -3.43 -27.01
N PRO A 142 4.43 -3.23 -25.76
CA PRO A 142 3.02 -3.20 -25.45
C PRO A 142 2.30 -2.08 -26.22
N PRO A 143 0.99 -2.21 -26.49
CA PRO A 143 0.21 -1.20 -27.18
C PRO A 143 0.30 0.15 -26.48
N GLY A 144 0.53 1.24 -27.23
CA GLY A 144 0.66 2.60 -26.68
C GLY A 144 2.05 2.96 -26.17
N TRP A 145 3.01 2.05 -26.17
CA TRP A 145 4.38 2.39 -25.84
C TRP A 145 4.98 3.31 -26.92
N PRO A 146 5.54 4.48 -26.56
CA PRO A 146 6.19 5.35 -27.53
C PRO A 146 7.38 4.58 -28.15
N ARG A 147 7.35 4.38 -29.46
CA ARG A 147 8.51 3.84 -30.19
C ARG A 147 9.68 4.76 -29.89
N PRO A 148 10.87 4.25 -29.53
CA PRO A 148 12.04 5.09 -29.45
C PRO A 148 12.17 5.78 -30.80
N GLN A 149 11.99 7.08 -30.82
CA GLN A 149 12.41 7.88 -31.96
C GLN A 149 13.90 7.62 -32.10
N THR A 150 14.27 7.07 -33.24
CA THR A 150 15.60 6.81 -33.76
C THR A 150 16.68 7.51 -32.95
N GLN A 151 17.67 6.72 -32.46
CA GLN A 151 18.96 7.12 -31.94
C GLN A 151 19.19 8.63 -31.94
N LEU A 152 19.14 9.23 -30.75
CA LEU A 152 19.87 10.51 -30.58
C LEU A 152 21.28 10.28 -31.09
N PRO A 153 21.77 11.04 -32.10
CA PRO A 153 23.16 10.92 -32.51
C PRO A 153 24.01 11.16 -31.26
N LEU A 154 24.90 10.22 -30.98
CA LEU A 154 25.92 10.41 -29.93
C LEU A 154 26.62 11.74 -30.24
N PRO A 155 26.78 12.63 -29.26
CA PRO A 155 27.56 13.85 -29.52
C PRO A 155 28.96 13.46 -29.96
N ASP A 156 29.41 14.05 -31.07
CA ASP A 156 30.70 13.84 -31.75
C ASP A 156 31.96 14.20 -30.89
N THR A 157 31.85 14.23 -29.57
CA THR A 157 32.89 14.75 -28.67
C THR A 157 33.77 13.69 -27.99
N LEU A 158 33.83 12.46 -28.52
CA LEU A 158 34.77 11.46 -27.98
C LEU A 158 35.89 11.02 -28.94
N THR A 159 36.12 11.76 -30.00
CA THR A 159 37.28 11.51 -30.89
C THR A 159 38.35 12.61 -30.85
N ALA A 160 38.45 13.37 -29.78
CA ALA A 160 39.63 14.20 -29.55
C ALA A 160 40.69 13.37 -28.78
N GLY A 161 41.60 12.77 -29.52
CA GLY A 161 42.81 12.17 -28.96
C GLY A 161 43.66 13.22 -28.19
N PRO A 162 44.53 12.79 -27.29
CA PRO A 162 45.33 13.68 -26.47
C PRO A 162 46.25 14.57 -27.34
N PRO A 163 46.45 15.83 -26.96
CA PRO A 163 47.34 16.71 -27.67
C PRO A 163 48.77 16.17 -27.62
N THR A 164 49.36 15.99 -28.77
CA THR A 164 50.77 15.63 -28.93
C THR A 164 51.64 16.81 -28.45
N ASP A 165 52.35 16.57 -27.37
CA ASP A 165 53.37 17.48 -26.86
C ASP A 165 54.49 17.60 -27.92
N GLN A 166 54.56 18.74 -28.59
CA GLN A 166 55.68 19.07 -29.44
C GLN A 166 56.72 19.81 -28.60
N GLU A 167 57.82 19.11 -28.34
CA GLU A 167 59.06 19.66 -27.90
C GLU A 167 59.52 20.85 -28.84
N LYS A 168 59.94 21.89 -28.19
CA LYS A 168 60.62 23.02 -28.89
C LYS A 168 62.09 23.10 -28.47
N PRO A 169 63.00 23.33 -29.36
CA PRO A 169 64.46 23.36 -29.16
C PRO A 169 64.95 24.51 -28.28
#